data_5d569d688403d2c7507db7d09406a0f6
#
_entry.id   5d569d688403d2c7507db7d09406a0f6
#
_cell.length_a   1.000
_cell.length_b   1.000
_cell.length_c   1.000
_cell.angle_alpha   90.00
_cell.angle_beta   90.00
_cell.angle_gamma   90.00
#
_symmetry.space_group_name_H-M   'P 1'
#
loop_
_entity.id
_entity.type
_entity.pdbx_description
1 polymer ?
#
loop_
_entity_poly.entity_id
_entity_poly.type
_entity_poly.pdbx_seq_one_letter_code
_entity_poly.pdbx_strand_id
1 'polypeptide(L)'
;MKRTERHHLKEDEMATGVHWLVQFFRSYQREIYIVAGAVVFAAVVFSGLMAIRSRARSVQSAAVGQVTALAAEIEQTPAKLADLEKLAAGGRTARLATLELARYWAEKSDWAKADSYLVKIPAGPKDLLYYQAEDLKGQVALARKDYDKAIGIYKKITDEKPKAYPLDAALFGLAQSQEAKGETAAAIETYQKLQADFPQTYYGYEASLRAGKLEIRK
;
A
#
# COMPACT_ATOMS: atom_id res chain seq x y z
N MET A 1 -30.33 -30.08 -58.42
CA MET A 1 -29.78 -30.87 -57.29
C MET A 1 -30.89 -31.14 -56.32
N LYS A 2 -31.28 -32.38 -56.14
CA LYS A 2 -32.38 -32.81 -55.23
C LYS A 2 -31.92 -32.69 -53.76
N ARG A 3 -32.84 -32.37 -52.88
CA ARG A 3 -32.60 -32.16 -51.43
C ARG A 3 -31.91 -33.36 -50.74
N THR A 4 -32.10 -34.53 -51.26
CA THR A 4 -31.46 -35.80 -50.84
C THR A 4 -29.96 -35.89 -51.12
N GLU A 5 -29.46 -35.32 -52.25
CA GLU A 5 -28.06 -35.33 -52.60
C GLU A 5 -27.22 -34.41 -51.67
N ARG A 6 -27.80 -33.32 -51.18
CA ARG A 6 -27.13 -32.44 -50.22
C ARG A 6 -27.02 -33.05 -48.84
N HIS A 7 -27.88 -33.96 -48.44
CA HIS A 7 -27.81 -34.67 -47.18
C HIS A 7 -26.68 -35.69 -47.18
N HIS A 8 -26.56 -36.49 -48.26
CA HIS A 8 -25.48 -37.46 -48.39
C HIS A 8 -24.09 -36.82 -48.47
N LEU A 9 -23.91 -35.71 -49.16
CA LEU A 9 -22.66 -34.95 -49.21
C LEU A 9 -22.23 -34.44 -47.82
N LYS A 10 -23.17 -34.00 -46.97
CA LYS A 10 -22.86 -33.57 -45.60
C LYS A 10 -22.53 -34.71 -44.64
N GLU A 11 -23.14 -35.88 -44.82
CA GLU A 11 -22.85 -37.08 -44.05
C GLU A 11 -21.46 -37.64 -44.39
N ASP A 12 -21.06 -37.65 -45.66
CA ASP A 12 -19.73 -38.07 -46.11
C ASP A 12 -18.61 -37.12 -45.65
N GLU A 13 -18.86 -35.79 -45.68
CA GLU A 13 -17.88 -34.82 -45.15
C GLU A 13 -17.69 -34.97 -43.64
N MET A 14 -18.76 -35.17 -42.88
CA MET A 14 -18.68 -35.41 -41.42
C MET A 14 -18.01 -36.72 -41.11
N ALA A 15 -18.35 -37.80 -41.83
CA ALA A 15 -17.73 -39.11 -41.66
C ALA A 15 -16.22 -39.07 -41.96
N THR A 16 -15.81 -38.35 -43.01
CA THR A 16 -14.41 -38.13 -43.37
C THR A 16 -13.65 -37.33 -42.32
N GLY A 17 -14.25 -36.27 -41.76
CA GLY A 17 -13.68 -35.45 -40.67
C GLY A 17 -13.50 -36.27 -39.39
N VAL A 18 -14.47 -37.10 -39.01
CA VAL A 18 -14.37 -37.98 -37.84
C VAL A 18 -13.28 -39.05 -38.03
N HIS A 19 -13.18 -39.63 -39.20
CA HIS A 19 -12.14 -40.60 -39.54
C HIS A 19 -10.74 -40.02 -39.46
N TRP A 20 -10.54 -38.81 -39.97
CA TRP A 20 -9.28 -38.07 -39.86
C TRP A 20 -8.91 -37.79 -38.41
N LEU A 21 -9.88 -37.31 -37.59
CA LEU A 21 -9.68 -37.08 -36.16
C LEU A 21 -9.25 -38.35 -35.42
N VAL A 22 -9.94 -39.46 -35.66
CA VAL A 22 -9.63 -40.76 -35.03
C VAL A 22 -8.24 -41.23 -35.44
N GLN A 23 -7.86 -41.11 -36.72
CA GLN A 23 -6.51 -41.46 -37.19
C GLN A 23 -5.45 -40.56 -36.57
N PHE A 24 -5.69 -39.24 -36.51
CA PHE A 24 -4.80 -38.31 -35.85
C PHE A 24 -4.57 -38.64 -34.39
N PHE A 25 -5.64 -38.86 -33.63
CA PHE A 25 -5.53 -39.27 -32.21
C PHE A 25 -4.79 -40.62 -32.05
N ARG A 26 -5.00 -41.57 -32.93
CA ARG A 26 -4.34 -42.86 -32.90
C ARG A 26 -2.86 -42.76 -33.26
N SER A 27 -2.50 -41.91 -34.21
CA SER A 27 -1.11 -41.69 -34.65
C SER A 27 -0.25 -40.99 -33.61
N TYR A 28 -0.86 -40.01 -32.87
CA TYR A 28 -0.17 -39.17 -31.89
C TYR A 28 -0.59 -39.46 -30.44
N GLN A 29 -1.09 -40.69 -30.20
CA GLN A 29 -1.66 -41.05 -28.90
C GLN A 29 -0.64 -40.84 -27.75
N ARG A 30 0.61 -41.25 -27.96
CA ARG A 30 1.68 -41.13 -26.96
C ARG A 30 2.01 -39.67 -26.64
N GLU A 31 2.17 -38.83 -27.66
CA GLU A 31 2.47 -37.41 -27.54
C GLU A 31 1.32 -36.67 -26.86
N ILE A 32 0.08 -37.01 -27.20
CA ILE A 32 -1.12 -36.42 -26.60
C ILE A 32 -1.18 -36.74 -25.10
N TYR A 33 -0.89 -37.99 -24.69
CA TYR A 33 -0.85 -38.34 -23.26
C TYR A 33 0.29 -37.64 -22.53
N ILE A 34 1.46 -37.46 -23.14
CA ILE A 34 2.59 -36.75 -22.54
C ILE A 34 2.21 -35.28 -22.34
N VAL A 35 1.65 -34.62 -23.36
CA VAL A 35 1.24 -33.23 -23.29
C VAL A 35 0.10 -33.07 -22.27
N ALA A 36 -0.92 -33.91 -22.29
CA ALA A 36 -2.00 -33.88 -21.32
C ALA A 36 -1.48 -34.08 -19.90
N GLY A 37 -0.58 -35.04 -19.67
CA GLY A 37 0.07 -35.24 -18.39
C GLY A 37 0.88 -34.04 -17.91
N ALA A 38 1.63 -33.39 -18.81
CA ALA A 38 2.39 -32.19 -18.51
C ALA A 38 1.47 -31.02 -18.14
N VAL A 39 0.35 -30.84 -18.85
CA VAL A 39 -0.65 -29.81 -18.55
C VAL A 39 -1.31 -30.05 -17.19
N VAL A 40 -1.71 -31.28 -16.89
CA VAL A 40 -2.28 -31.64 -15.58
C VAL A 40 -1.26 -31.41 -14.47
N PHE A 41 -0.01 -31.83 -14.66
CA PHE A 41 1.06 -31.60 -13.69
C PHE A 41 1.28 -30.10 -13.45
N ALA A 42 1.38 -29.32 -14.52
CA ALA A 42 1.51 -27.86 -14.42
C ALA A 42 0.33 -27.20 -13.67
N ALA A 43 -0.89 -27.67 -13.94
CA ALA A 43 -2.09 -27.18 -13.26
C ALA A 43 -2.10 -27.54 -11.75
N VAL A 44 -1.66 -28.73 -11.37
CA VAL A 44 -1.53 -29.14 -9.96
C VAL A 44 -0.47 -28.31 -9.23
N VAL A 45 0.71 -28.13 -9.86
CA VAL A 45 1.78 -27.29 -9.28
C VAL A 45 1.31 -25.84 -9.14
N PHE A 46 0.69 -25.28 -10.16
CA PHE A 46 0.15 -23.92 -10.13
C PHE A 46 -0.92 -23.74 -9.04
N SER A 47 -1.84 -24.70 -8.93
CA SER A 47 -2.90 -24.69 -7.89
C SER A 47 -2.30 -24.78 -6.49
N GLY A 48 -1.30 -25.64 -6.31
CA GLY A 48 -0.56 -25.77 -5.05
C GLY A 48 0.14 -24.47 -4.64
N LEU A 49 0.85 -23.83 -5.59
CA LEU A 49 1.50 -22.54 -5.36
C LEU A 49 0.50 -21.42 -5.05
N MET A 50 -0.63 -21.40 -5.75
CA MET A 50 -1.72 -20.46 -5.47
C MET A 50 -2.32 -20.67 -4.08
N ALA A 51 -2.56 -21.91 -3.66
CA ALA A 51 -3.07 -22.23 -2.33
C ALA A 51 -2.10 -21.82 -1.21
N ILE A 52 -0.80 -22.04 -1.39
CA ILE A 52 0.23 -21.59 -0.43
C ILE A 52 0.25 -20.05 -0.35
N ARG A 53 0.24 -19.36 -1.50
CA ARG A 53 0.21 -17.89 -1.53
C ARG A 53 -1.07 -17.31 -0.94
N SER A 54 -2.23 -17.92 -1.17
CA SER A 54 -3.50 -17.45 -0.61
C SER A 54 -3.53 -17.61 0.91
N ARG A 55 -3.07 -18.74 1.44
CA ARG A 55 -2.92 -18.95 2.90
C ARG A 55 -1.96 -17.94 3.53
N ALA A 56 -0.81 -17.70 2.91
CA ALA A 56 0.15 -16.73 3.41
C ALA A 56 -0.46 -15.30 3.47
N ARG A 57 -1.24 -14.92 2.45
CA ARG A 57 -1.95 -13.63 2.41
C ARG A 57 -3.05 -13.55 3.48
N SER A 58 -3.85 -14.60 3.66
CA SER A 58 -4.92 -14.61 4.67
C SER A 58 -4.37 -14.51 6.09
N VAL A 59 -3.28 -15.21 6.40
CA VAL A 59 -2.62 -15.10 7.71
C VAL A 59 -2.04 -13.69 7.93
N GLN A 60 -1.46 -13.11 6.88
CA GLN A 60 -0.93 -11.74 6.97
C GLN A 60 -2.04 -10.70 7.14
N SER A 61 -3.14 -10.80 6.40
CA SER A 61 -4.28 -9.89 6.55
C SER A 61 -4.95 -10.01 7.91
N ALA A 62 -5.08 -11.23 8.46
CA ALA A 62 -5.60 -11.45 9.81
C ALA A 62 -4.70 -10.80 10.88
N ALA A 63 -3.38 -10.94 10.74
CA ALA A 63 -2.42 -10.35 11.67
C ALA A 63 -2.43 -8.80 11.61
N VAL A 64 -2.55 -8.21 10.41
CA VAL A 64 -2.75 -6.76 10.25
C VAL A 64 -4.08 -6.34 10.86
N GLY A 65 -5.17 -7.07 10.59
CA GLY A 65 -6.49 -6.81 11.18
C GLY A 65 -6.46 -6.85 12.72
N GLN A 66 -5.70 -7.76 13.31
CA GLN A 66 -5.52 -7.80 14.77
C GLN A 66 -4.84 -6.54 15.32
N VAL A 67 -3.78 -6.06 14.67
CA VAL A 67 -3.09 -4.82 15.09
C VAL A 67 -4.02 -3.62 14.99
N THR A 68 -4.73 -3.47 13.87
CA THR A 68 -5.64 -2.34 13.67
C THR A 68 -6.84 -2.37 14.62
N ALA A 69 -7.38 -3.56 14.93
CA ALA A 69 -8.44 -3.71 15.91
C ALA A 69 -7.97 -3.32 17.32
N LEU A 70 -6.79 -3.82 17.75
CA LEU A 70 -6.20 -3.43 19.03
C LEU A 70 -5.94 -1.91 19.09
N ALA A 71 -5.39 -1.33 18.02
CA ALA A 71 -5.14 0.11 17.94
C ALA A 71 -6.43 0.94 18.09
N ALA A 72 -7.55 0.50 17.52
CA ALA A 72 -8.84 1.16 17.68
C ALA A 72 -9.44 1.01 19.10
N GLU A 73 -9.13 -0.08 19.79
CA GLU A 73 -9.69 -0.38 21.11
C GLU A 73 -8.87 0.20 22.27
N ILE A 74 -7.58 0.52 22.10
CA ILE A 74 -6.71 1.01 23.19
C ILE A 74 -7.18 2.35 23.75
N GLU A 75 -7.88 3.18 22.98
CA GLU A 75 -8.46 4.42 23.49
C GLU A 75 -9.52 4.18 24.56
N GLN A 76 -10.34 3.14 24.37
CA GLN A 76 -11.42 2.77 25.28
C GLN A 76 -10.96 1.81 26.39
N THR A 77 -9.94 1.00 26.09
CA THR A 77 -9.45 -0.06 26.97
C THR A 77 -7.93 -0.02 27.09
N PRO A 78 -7.35 0.83 27.96
CA PRO A 78 -5.90 0.98 28.09
C PRO A 78 -5.15 -0.32 28.44
N ALA A 79 -5.83 -1.31 29.04
CA ALA A 79 -5.24 -2.62 29.30
C ALA A 79 -4.75 -3.34 28.04
N LYS A 80 -5.34 -3.05 26.86
CA LYS A 80 -4.94 -3.62 25.57
C LYS A 80 -3.64 -3.04 25.01
N LEU A 81 -3.12 -1.98 25.62
CA LEU A 81 -1.81 -1.43 25.26
C LEU A 81 -0.70 -2.49 25.39
N ALA A 82 -0.73 -3.29 26.46
CA ALA A 82 0.23 -4.36 26.66
C ALA A 82 0.18 -5.44 25.56
N ASP A 83 -0.98 -5.70 25.00
CA ASP A 83 -1.12 -6.67 23.89
C ASP A 83 -0.55 -6.11 22.59
N LEU A 84 -0.76 -4.82 22.33
CA LEU A 84 -0.14 -4.14 21.19
C LEU A 84 1.39 -4.08 21.33
N GLU A 85 1.90 -3.85 22.54
CA GLU A 85 3.34 -3.88 22.86
C GLU A 85 3.96 -5.26 22.60
N LYS A 86 3.26 -6.36 22.95
CA LYS A 86 3.69 -7.72 22.61
C LYS A 86 3.81 -7.93 21.10
N LEU A 87 2.86 -7.41 20.31
CA LEU A 87 2.92 -7.48 18.85
C LEU A 87 4.06 -6.62 18.28
N ALA A 88 4.38 -5.50 18.92
CA ALA A 88 5.50 -4.65 18.54
C ALA A 88 6.88 -5.25 18.87
N ALA A 89 6.94 -6.16 19.84
CA ALA A 89 8.20 -6.78 20.26
C ALA A 89 8.80 -7.73 19.20
N GLY A 90 8.02 -8.21 18.22
CA GLY A 90 8.54 -9.09 17.19
C GLY A 90 7.48 -9.57 16.21
N GLY A 91 7.95 -10.27 15.16
CA GLY A 91 7.07 -10.82 14.14
C GLY A 91 6.80 -9.91 12.95
N ARG A 92 5.95 -10.37 12.05
CA ARG A 92 5.68 -9.72 10.75
C ARG A 92 4.96 -8.38 10.88
N THR A 93 4.20 -8.19 11.95
CA THR A 93 3.40 -6.98 12.22
C THR A 93 4.08 -6.01 13.18
N ALA A 94 5.27 -6.32 13.66
CA ALA A 94 5.98 -5.52 14.66
C ALA A 94 6.12 -4.04 14.23
N ARG A 95 6.49 -3.78 12.97
CA ARG A 95 6.60 -2.41 12.45
C ARG A 95 5.27 -1.66 12.50
N LEU A 96 4.17 -2.33 12.12
CA LEU A 96 2.82 -1.74 12.16
C LEU A 96 2.41 -1.48 13.61
N ALA A 97 2.54 -2.47 14.49
CA ALA A 97 2.20 -2.32 15.91
C ALA A 97 3.03 -1.20 16.58
N THR A 98 4.31 -1.09 16.24
CA THR A 98 5.18 -0.01 16.73
C THR A 98 4.72 1.36 16.22
N LEU A 99 4.28 1.46 14.97
CA LEU A 99 3.73 2.70 14.41
C LEU A 99 2.42 3.10 15.11
N GLU A 100 1.52 2.14 15.35
CA GLU A 100 0.25 2.41 16.06
C GLU A 100 0.49 2.82 17.51
N LEU A 101 1.48 2.24 18.21
CA LEU A 101 1.89 2.71 19.52
C LEU A 101 2.44 4.15 19.49
N ALA A 102 3.24 4.46 18.47
CA ALA A 102 3.75 5.83 18.31
C ALA A 102 2.62 6.84 18.06
N ARG A 103 1.62 6.48 17.24
CA ARG A 103 0.40 7.30 17.01
C ARG A 103 -0.37 7.51 18.29
N TYR A 104 -0.67 6.44 19.03
CA TYR A 104 -1.37 6.53 20.31
C TYR A 104 -0.72 7.51 21.26
N TRP A 105 0.61 7.44 21.44
CA TRP A 105 1.32 8.36 22.33
C TRP A 105 1.38 9.79 21.78
N ALA A 106 1.45 9.96 20.47
CA ALA A 106 1.37 11.27 19.83
C ALA A 106 0.00 11.92 20.05
N GLU A 107 -1.10 11.18 19.92
CA GLU A 107 -2.46 11.64 20.21
C GLU A 107 -2.64 12.03 21.68
N LYS A 108 -1.98 11.31 22.60
CA LYS A 108 -1.91 11.70 24.02
C LYS A 108 -0.95 12.85 24.31
N SER A 109 -0.33 13.43 23.27
CA SER A 109 0.70 14.48 23.39
C SER A 109 1.94 14.06 24.19
N ASP A 110 2.15 12.76 24.39
CA ASP A 110 3.39 12.23 24.98
C ASP A 110 4.44 12.02 23.86
N TRP A 111 4.97 13.15 23.41
CA TRP A 111 5.92 13.21 22.29
C TRP A 111 7.19 12.41 22.55
N ALA A 112 7.61 12.30 23.82
CA ALA A 112 8.81 11.55 24.20
C ALA A 112 8.59 10.05 23.98
N LYS A 113 7.44 9.52 24.40
CA LYS A 113 7.09 8.12 24.13
C LYS A 113 6.87 7.87 22.67
N ALA A 114 6.15 8.75 21.94
CA ALA A 114 5.97 8.64 20.51
C ALA A 114 7.32 8.51 19.78
N ASP A 115 8.26 9.40 20.06
CA ASP A 115 9.61 9.37 19.47
C ASP A 115 10.37 8.08 19.81
N SER A 116 10.25 7.59 21.06
CA SER A 116 10.87 6.34 21.49
C SER A 116 10.40 5.10 20.70
N TYR A 117 9.15 5.06 20.27
CA TYR A 117 8.64 4.01 19.39
C TYR A 117 9.06 4.25 17.93
N LEU A 118 9.03 5.50 17.45
CA LEU A 118 9.42 5.82 16.07
C LEU A 118 10.88 5.48 15.76
N VAL A 119 11.78 5.62 16.72
CA VAL A 119 13.20 5.24 16.57
C VAL A 119 13.37 3.74 16.37
N LYS A 120 12.46 2.92 16.91
CA LYS A 120 12.51 1.44 16.78
C LYS A 120 12.10 0.96 15.38
N ILE A 121 11.45 1.81 14.56
CA ILE A 121 11.05 1.44 13.22
C ILE A 121 12.27 1.47 12.29
N PRO A 122 12.61 0.34 11.63
CA PRO A 122 13.77 0.27 10.75
C PRO A 122 13.65 1.24 9.57
N ALA A 123 14.78 1.77 9.12
CA ALA A 123 14.86 2.67 7.97
C ALA A 123 14.57 1.99 6.59
N GLY A 124 14.35 0.72 6.56
CA GLY A 124 14.02 -0.05 5.35
C GLY A 124 13.10 -1.23 5.64
N PRO A 125 12.36 -1.71 4.67
CA PRO A 125 12.21 -1.16 3.31
C PRO A 125 11.47 0.18 3.28
N LYS A 126 11.73 1.02 2.24
CA LYS A 126 11.03 2.31 2.00
C LYS A 126 9.63 2.06 1.41
N ASP A 127 8.78 1.42 2.18
CA ASP A 127 7.37 1.14 1.89
C ASP A 127 6.44 2.19 2.53
N LEU A 128 5.12 1.97 2.42
CA LEU A 128 4.12 2.85 3.02
C LEU A 128 4.35 3.05 4.53
N LEU A 129 4.65 1.98 5.27
CA LEU A 129 4.87 2.08 6.73
C LEU A 129 6.09 2.93 7.07
N TYR A 130 7.15 2.86 6.26
CA TYR A 130 8.32 3.72 6.44
C TYR A 130 7.96 5.20 6.31
N TYR A 131 7.25 5.57 5.23
CA TYR A 131 6.88 6.98 5.01
C TYR A 131 5.84 7.48 6.00
N GLN A 132 4.92 6.63 6.45
CA GLN A 132 4.00 6.97 7.54
C GLN A 132 4.75 7.21 8.86
N ALA A 133 5.80 6.45 9.14
CA ALA A 133 6.63 6.67 10.32
C ALA A 133 7.46 7.97 10.20
N GLU A 134 8.03 8.26 9.02
CA GLU A 134 8.74 9.51 8.77
C GLU A 134 7.79 10.73 8.89
N ASP A 135 6.58 10.63 8.33
CA ASP A 135 5.56 11.67 8.47
C ASP A 135 5.21 11.91 9.95
N LEU A 136 4.95 10.86 10.71
CA LEU A 136 4.68 10.99 12.15
C LEU A 136 5.87 11.58 12.92
N LYS A 137 7.13 11.26 12.54
CA LYS A 137 8.32 11.94 13.09
C LYS A 137 8.31 13.43 12.78
N GLY A 138 7.92 13.82 11.57
CA GLY A 138 7.75 15.22 11.20
C GLY A 138 6.70 15.92 12.05
N GLN A 139 5.54 15.30 12.24
CA GLN A 139 4.47 15.81 13.10
C GLN A 139 4.93 15.96 14.57
N VAL A 140 5.59 14.96 15.12
CA VAL A 140 6.15 15.00 16.48
C VAL A 140 7.19 16.11 16.63
N ALA A 141 8.07 16.29 15.64
CA ALA A 141 9.06 17.37 15.64
C ALA A 141 8.38 18.74 15.60
N LEU A 142 7.37 18.91 14.74
CA LEU A 142 6.56 20.14 14.64
C LEU A 142 5.87 20.45 15.97
N ALA A 143 5.22 19.46 16.60
CA ALA A 143 4.54 19.63 17.88
C ALA A 143 5.51 20.01 19.01
N ARG A 144 6.74 19.49 18.97
CA ARG A 144 7.82 19.85 19.89
C ARG A 144 8.50 21.19 19.57
N LYS A 145 8.05 21.86 18.52
CA LYS A 145 8.65 23.11 17.99
C LYS A 145 10.08 22.95 17.46
N ASP A 146 10.47 21.74 17.13
CA ASP A 146 11.73 21.43 16.44
C ASP A 146 11.50 21.57 14.93
N TYR A 147 11.34 22.81 14.51
CA TYR A 147 10.89 23.14 13.14
C TYR A 147 11.94 22.72 12.10
N ASP A 148 13.22 22.88 12.40
CA ASP A 148 14.31 22.49 11.48
C ASP A 148 14.29 20.98 11.21
N LYS A 149 14.08 20.18 12.25
CA LYS A 149 13.94 18.73 12.11
C LYS A 149 12.71 18.37 11.29
N ALA A 150 11.55 19.01 11.55
CA ALA A 150 10.33 18.77 10.80
C ALA A 150 10.52 19.10 9.32
N ILE A 151 11.06 20.29 9.00
CA ILE A 151 11.37 20.72 7.62
C ILE A 151 12.32 19.72 6.94
N GLY A 152 13.38 19.29 7.62
CA GLY A 152 14.33 18.32 7.07
C GLY A 152 13.69 16.97 6.72
N ILE A 153 12.79 16.46 7.58
CA ILE A 153 12.05 15.23 7.35
C ILE A 153 11.12 15.36 6.14
N TYR A 154 10.28 16.38 6.12
CA TYR A 154 9.32 16.57 5.02
C TYR A 154 10.01 16.89 3.70
N LYS A 155 11.08 17.68 3.72
CA LYS A 155 11.89 17.93 2.52
C LYS A 155 12.46 16.64 1.95
N LYS A 156 12.99 15.76 2.79
CA LYS A 156 13.46 14.44 2.36
C LYS A 156 12.36 13.63 1.69
N ILE A 157 11.13 13.58 2.27
CA ILE A 157 10.01 12.85 1.67
C ILE A 157 9.63 13.47 0.32
N THR A 158 9.56 14.81 0.23
CA THR A 158 9.19 15.50 -1.00
C THR A 158 10.24 15.37 -2.10
N ASP A 159 11.52 15.31 -1.76
CA ASP A 159 12.63 15.11 -2.70
C ASP A 159 12.66 13.65 -3.23
N GLU A 160 12.38 12.68 -2.38
CA GLU A 160 12.32 11.25 -2.73
C GLU A 160 11.11 10.91 -3.62
N LYS A 161 10.02 11.69 -3.58
CA LYS A 161 8.78 11.50 -4.36
C LYS A 161 8.28 10.05 -4.34
N PRO A 162 8.00 9.48 -3.17
CA PRO A 162 7.65 8.07 -3.05
C PRO A 162 6.30 7.79 -3.74
N LYS A 163 6.24 6.69 -4.51
CA LYS A 163 4.97 6.21 -5.08
C LYS A 163 4.03 5.61 -4.04
N ALA A 164 4.58 5.17 -2.92
CA ALA A 164 3.84 4.49 -1.85
C ALA A 164 3.21 5.44 -0.83
N TYR A 165 3.49 6.75 -0.91
CA TYR A 165 3.00 7.73 0.07
C TYR A 165 2.46 8.98 -0.64
N PRO A 166 1.36 9.59 -0.16
CA PRO A 166 0.79 10.80 -0.74
C PRO A 166 1.75 11.99 -0.68
N LEU A 167 2.17 12.49 -1.84
CA LEU A 167 3.12 13.60 -1.91
C LEU A 167 2.50 14.92 -1.45
N ASP A 168 1.21 15.09 -1.66
CA ASP A 168 0.43 16.24 -1.20
C ASP A 168 0.43 16.37 0.33
N ALA A 169 0.31 15.27 1.06
CA ALA A 169 0.43 15.26 2.52
C ALA A 169 1.82 15.70 2.99
N ALA A 170 2.88 15.20 2.34
CA ALA A 170 4.25 15.59 2.66
C ALA A 170 4.55 17.07 2.37
N LEU A 171 4.07 17.59 1.23
CA LEU A 171 4.18 19.00 0.88
C LEU A 171 3.43 19.88 1.88
N PHE A 172 2.25 19.45 2.31
CA PHE A 172 1.49 20.18 3.33
C PHE A 172 2.23 20.21 4.67
N GLY A 173 2.79 19.09 5.12
CA GLY A 173 3.63 19.03 6.32
C GLY A 173 4.87 19.92 6.23
N LEU A 174 5.51 20.00 5.05
CA LEU A 174 6.63 20.90 4.79
C LEU A 174 6.21 22.37 4.95
N ALA A 175 5.14 22.75 4.25
CA ALA A 175 4.65 24.13 4.29
C ALA A 175 4.22 24.55 5.71
N GLN A 176 3.53 23.67 6.45
CA GLN A 176 3.18 23.92 7.84
C GLN A 176 4.41 24.09 8.75
N SER A 177 5.45 23.31 8.52
CA SER A 177 6.69 23.42 9.30
C SER A 177 7.42 24.73 9.03
N GLN A 178 7.46 25.16 7.76
CA GLN A 178 8.00 26.46 7.35
C GLN A 178 7.18 27.63 7.94
N GLU A 179 5.84 27.55 7.87
CA GLU A 179 4.94 28.53 8.46
C GLU A 179 5.17 28.65 9.98
N ALA A 180 5.23 27.54 10.69
CA ALA A 180 5.45 27.50 12.13
C ALA A 180 6.83 28.04 12.54
N LYS A 181 7.84 27.87 11.70
CA LYS A 181 9.18 28.44 11.89
C LYS A 181 9.22 29.95 11.63
N GLY A 182 8.22 30.49 10.92
CA GLY A 182 8.20 31.89 10.49
C GLY A 182 8.86 32.13 9.12
N GLU A 183 9.18 31.08 8.38
CA GLU A 183 9.68 31.15 7.00
C GLU A 183 8.52 31.41 6.02
N THR A 184 7.83 32.55 6.21
CA THR A 184 6.55 32.86 5.52
C THR A 184 6.66 32.80 4.00
N ALA A 185 7.75 33.31 3.41
CA ALA A 185 7.94 33.28 1.96
C ALA A 185 8.04 31.85 1.41
N ALA A 186 8.83 31.01 2.08
CA ALA A 186 8.99 29.59 1.71
C ALA A 186 7.68 28.80 1.91
N ALA A 187 6.95 29.08 3.00
CA ALA A 187 5.64 28.45 3.24
C ALA A 187 4.64 28.79 2.14
N ILE A 188 4.54 30.07 1.72
CA ILE A 188 3.66 30.49 0.63
C ILE A 188 4.03 29.76 -0.67
N GLU A 189 5.30 29.72 -1.03
CA GLU A 189 5.77 29.03 -2.23
C GLU A 189 5.39 27.53 -2.21
N THR A 190 5.60 26.87 -1.07
CA THR A 190 5.28 25.44 -0.91
C THR A 190 3.77 25.22 -0.98
N TYR A 191 2.94 26.08 -0.36
CA TYR A 191 1.48 25.98 -0.45
C TYR A 191 0.98 26.23 -1.88
N GLN A 192 1.51 27.22 -2.59
CA GLN A 192 1.15 27.51 -3.97
C GLN A 192 1.51 26.34 -4.90
N LYS A 193 2.69 25.75 -4.71
CA LYS A 193 3.10 24.53 -5.42
C LYS A 193 2.13 23.37 -5.15
N LEU A 194 1.78 23.14 -3.88
CA LEU A 194 0.83 22.09 -3.50
C LEU A 194 -0.54 22.31 -4.15
N GLN A 195 -1.05 23.52 -4.18
CA GLN A 195 -2.29 23.87 -4.87
C GLN A 195 -2.21 23.63 -6.37
N ALA A 196 -1.10 23.98 -7.01
CA ALA A 196 -0.91 23.79 -8.45
C ALA A 196 -0.80 22.32 -8.84
N ASP A 197 -0.04 21.53 -8.08
CA ASP A 197 0.24 20.12 -8.39
C ASP A 197 -0.93 19.20 -7.99
N PHE A 198 -1.70 19.56 -6.95
CA PHE A 198 -2.75 18.74 -6.35
C PHE A 198 -4.06 19.49 -6.07
N PRO A 199 -4.64 20.22 -7.04
CA PRO A 199 -5.78 21.12 -6.81
C PRO A 199 -7.05 20.40 -6.35
N GLN A 200 -7.19 19.10 -6.64
CA GLN A 200 -8.38 18.29 -6.34
C GLN A 200 -8.31 17.58 -4.98
N THR A 201 -7.18 17.70 -4.25
CA THR A 201 -7.02 17.06 -2.96
C THR A 201 -7.44 17.98 -1.81
N TYR A 202 -7.75 17.38 -0.65
CA TYR A 202 -8.00 18.14 0.57
C TYR A 202 -6.84 19.08 0.89
N TYR A 203 -5.60 18.59 0.80
CA TYR A 203 -4.41 19.38 1.10
C TYR A 203 -4.16 20.51 0.09
N GLY A 204 -4.49 20.30 -1.19
CA GLY A 204 -4.42 21.35 -2.20
C GLY A 204 -5.39 22.50 -1.92
N TYR A 205 -6.62 22.18 -1.51
CA TYR A 205 -7.60 23.18 -1.09
C TYR A 205 -7.16 23.95 0.17
N GLU A 206 -6.74 23.25 1.22
CA GLU A 206 -6.24 23.87 2.45
C GLU A 206 -5.00 24.74 2.19
N ALA A 207 -4.12 24.32 1.31
CA ALA A 207 -2.93 25.07 0.92
C ALA A 207 -3.31 26.42 0.30
N SER A 208 -4.31 26.45 -0.58
CA SER A 208 -4.82 27.69 -1.18
C SER A 208 -5.29 28.69 -0.12
N LEU A 209 -6.07 28.21 0.86
CA LEU A 209 -6.57 29.06 1.95
C LEU A 209 -5.43 29.60 2.83
N ARG A 210 -4.44 28.78 3.13
CA ARG A 210 -3.30 29.19 3.97
C ARG A 210 -2.37 30.16 3.27
N ALA A 211 -2.06 29.91 1.99
CA ALA A 211 -1.27 30.84 1.18
C ALA A 211 -1.92 32.23 1.14
N GLY A 212 -3.21 32.31 0.84
CA GLY A 212 -3.94 33.60 0.83
C GLY A 212 -3.92 34.31 2.18
N LYS A 213 -4.08 33.61 3.30
CA LYS A 213 -3.98 34.20 4.64
C LYS A 213 -2.59 34.77 4.95
N LEU A 214 -1.54 34.06 4.53
CA LEU A 214 -0.16 34.49 4.75
C LEU A 214 0.22 35.69 3.89
N GLU A 215 -0.31 35.78 2.66
CA GLU A 215 -0.10 36.93 1.76
C GLU A 215 -0.72 38.22 2.29
N ILE A 216 -1.91 38.14 2.92
CA ILE A 216 -2.59 39.30 3.51
C ILE A 216 -1.86 39.85 4.76
N ARG A 217 -1.08 39.00 5.44
CA ARG A 217 -0.38 39.36 6.68
C ARG A 217 1.01 40.00 6.44
N LYS A 218 1.46 40.05 5.19
CA LYS A 218 2.68 40.73 4.79
C LYS A 218 2.44 42.26 4.73
#